data_3a0c92ff871f38a7942b07ae0e2beda4
#
_entry.id   3a0c92ff871f38a7942b07ae0e2beda4
#
_cell.length_a   1.000
_cell.length_b   1.000
_cell.length_c   1.000
_cell.angle_alpha   90.00
_cell.angle_beta   90.00
_cell.angle_gamma   90.00
#
_symmetry.space_group_name_H-M   'P 1'
#
loop_
_entity.id
_entity.type
_entity.pdbx_description
1 polymer ?
#
loop_
_entity_poly.entity_id
_entity_poly.type
_entity_poly.pdbx_seq_one_letter_code
_entity_poly.pdbx_strand_id
1 'polypeptide(L)'
;MLSSHLKIDNRLSLIGTVCSQPKQTKSPNGIEHCQFLLEHRSEQVEVGLKRQAWCKIPIQLSGNQFTQTTKSITVGKKLLVVGFINAHKAQNGLVQLVLHAENIELLD
;
A
#
# COMPACT_ATOMS: atom_id res chain seq x y z
N MET A 1 11.67 23.25 11.00
CA MET A 1 12.01 22.40 12.09
C MET A 1 11.11 21.18 12.20
N LEU A 2 9.93 21.37 12.68
CA LEU A 2 9.05 20.22 12.89
C LEU A 2 8.53 19.62 11.60
N SER A 3 8.45 20.39 10.52
CA SER A 3 7.92 19.88 9.27
C SER A 3 8.73 18.71 8.72
N SER A 4 10.05 18.71 8.91
CA SER A 4 10.87 17.60 8.45
C SER A 4 10.62 16.33 9.29
N HIS A 5 10.25 16.47 10.54
CA HIS A 5 9.93 15.34 11.39
C HIS A 5 8.57 14.73 11.05
N LEU A 6 7.64 15.54 10.54
CA LEU A 6 6.31 15.04 10.19
C LEU A 6 6.35 14.01 9.08
N LYS A 7 7.38 14.08 8.22
CA LYS A 7 7.49 13.13 7.10
C LYS A 7 7.90 11.74 7.51
N ILE A 8 8.52 11.58 8.69
CA ILE A 8 8.87 10.24 9.18
C ILE A 8 7.83 9.71 10.14
N ASP A 9 6.86 10.53 10.49
CA ASP A 9 5.73 10.13 11.30
C ASP A 9 4.72 9.46 10.36
N ASN A 10 4.26 8.25 10.72
CA ASN A 10 3.35 7.48 9.89
C ASN A 10 3.95 7.18 8.52
N ARG A 11 5.10 6.52 8.53
CA ARG A 11 5.74 6.08 7.31
C ARG A 11 5.99 4.58 7.39
N LEU A 12 5.56 3.87 6.37
CA LEU A 12 5.58 2.40 6.36
C LEU A 12 6.19 1.91 5.06
N SER A 13 7.08 0.93 5.17
CA SER A 13 7.60 0.18 4.03
C SER A 13 7.14 -1.25 4.16
N LEU A 14 6.57 -1.80 3.09
CA LEU A 14 6.05 -3.15 3.12
C LEU A 14 6.34 -3.84 1.81
N ILE A 15 6.86 -5.06 1.89
CA ILE A 15 7.06 -5.91 0.72
C ILE A 15 5.96 -6.96 0.71
N GLY A 16 5.35 -7.19 -0.44
CA GLY A 16 4.33 -8.19 -0.56
C GLY A 16 4.01 -8.53 -2.00
N THR A 17 3.00 -9.37 -2.17
CA THR A 17 2.56 -9.85 -3.46
C THR A 17 1.15 -9.34 -3.74
N VAL A 18 0.94 -8.82 -4.94
CA VAL A 18 -0.39 -8.39 -5.38
C VAL A 18 -1.31 -9.61 -5.41
N CYS A 19 -2.39 -9.56 -4.65
CA CYS A 19 -3.30 -10.70 -4.54
C CYS A 19 -4.73 -10.38 -4.95
N SER A 20 -4.97 -9.22 -5.55
CA SER A 20 -6.26 -8.91 -6.15
C SER A 20 -6.04 -8.13 -7.44
N GLN A 21 -7.02 -8.21 -8.34
CA GLN A 21 -6.98 -7.45 -9.59
C GLN A 21 -7.04 -5.95 -9.26
N PRO A 22 -6.07 -5.16 -9.74
CA PRO A 22 -6.11 -3.73 -9.50
C PRO A 22 -7.36 -3.08 -10.11
N LYS A 23 -7.96 -2.18 -9.35
CA LYS A 23 -9.13 -1.43 -9.77
C LYS A 23 -8.73 0.01 -9.98
N GLN A 24 -9.00 0.54 -11.17
CA GLN A 24 -8.67 1.91 -11.50
C GLN A 24 -9.93 2.75 -11.53
N THR A 25 -9.85 3.93 -10.94
CA THR A 25 -10.94 4.89 -10.92
C THR A 25 -10.37 6.27 -11.18
N LYS A 26 -11.26 7.22 -11.46
CA LYS A 26 -10.89 8.61 -11.67
C LYS A 26 -11.87 9.48 -10.90
N SER A 27 -11.33 10.38 -10.09
CA SER A 27 -12.17 11.31 -9.34
C SER A 27 -12.76 12.38 -10.28
N PRO A 28 -13.82 13.11 -9.83
CA PRO A 28 -14.43 14.14 -10.67
C PRO A 28 -13.46 15.22 -11.14
N ASN A 29 -12.41 15.49 -10.36
CA ASN A 29 -11.41 16.49 -10.75
C ASN A 29 -10.28 15.90 -11.61
N GLY A 30 -10.44 14.66 -12.10
CA GLY A 30 -9.49 14.07 -13.04
C GLY A 30 -8.31 13.36 -12.43
N ILE A 31 -8.28 13.17 -11.12
CA ILE A 31 -7.19 12.45 -10.46
C ILE A 31 -7.40 10.95 -10.61
N GLU A 32 -6.39 10.27 -11.12
CA GLU A 32 -6.43 8.81 -11.26
C GLU A 32 -6.09 8.13 -9.96
N HIS A 33 -6.80 7.03 -9.68
CA HIS A 33 -6.57 6.21 -8.49
C HIS A 33 -6.48 4.76 -8.91
N CYS A 34 -5.64 4.00 -8.21
CA CYS A 34 -5.52 2.56 -8.40
C CYS A 34 -5.53 1.90 -7.03
N GLN A 35 -6.32 0.86 -6.85
CA GLN A 35 -6.42 0.13 -5.59
C GLN A 35 -6.25 -1.36 -5.84
N PHE A 36 -5.54 -2.02 -4.94
CA PHE A 36 -5.38 -3.48 -4.96
C PHE A 36 -5.03 -3.96 -3.57
N LEU A 37 -5.12 -5.27 -3.35
CA LEU A 37 -4.70 -5.90 -2.11
C LEU A 37 -3.27 -6.41 -2.25
N LEU A 38 -2.48 -6.17 -1.21
CA LEU A 38 -1.12 -6.68 -1.10
C LEU A 38 -1.08 -7.68 0.04
N GLU A 39 -0.56 -8.87 -0.23
CA GLU A 39 -0.36 -9.86 0.81
C GLU A 39 1.09 -9.85 1.25
N HIS A 40 1.30 -9.63 2.54
CA HIS A 40 2.63 -9.61 3.14
C HIS A 40 2.84 -10.81 4.03
N ARG A 41 4.02 -11.43 3.90
CA ARG A 41 4.46 -12.49 4.79
C ARG A 41 5.93 -12.25 5.12
N SER A 42 6.27 -12.33 6.39
CA SER A 42 7.68 -12.17 6.79
C SER A 42 7.90 -12.89 8.11
N GLU A 43 9.18 -13.16 8.39
CA GLU A 43 9.59 -13.63 9.69
C GLU A 43 10.16 -12.45 10.45
N GLN A 44 9.65 -12.22 11.65
CA GLN A 44 10.09 -11.15 12.53
C GLN A 44 10.63 -11.76 13.82
N VAL A 45 11.38 -10.97 14.57
CA VAL A 45 11.88 -11.39 15.87
C VAL A 45 11.24 -10.49 16.93
N GLU A 46 10.59 -11.13 17.91
CA GLU A 46 9.95 -10.43 19.01
C GLU A 46 10.33 -11.16 20.30
N VAL A 47 10.94 -10.43 21.24
CA VAL A 47 11.42 -10.98 22.51
C VAL A 47 12.32 -12.21 22.27
N GLY A 48 13.21 -12.10 21.27
CA GLY A 48 14.14 -13.18 20.93
C GLY A 48 13.51 -14.38 20.24
N LEU A 49 12.21 -14.35 19.96
CA LEU A 49 11.51 -15.44 19.32
C LEU A 49 11.14 -15.10 17.89
N LYS A 50 11.22 -16.09 17.01
CA LYS A 50 10.80 -15.92 15.63
C LYS A 50 9.29 -15.91 15.54
N ARG A 51 8.74 -14.90 14.87
CA ARG A 51 7.31 -14.75 14.67
C ARG A 51 7.01 -14.69 13.18
N GLN A 52 5.97 -15.38 12.76
CA GLN A 52 5.46 -15.24 11.40
C GLN A 52 4.49 -14.08 11.38
N ALA A 53 4.80 -13.07 10.55
CA ALA A 53 3.91 -11.93 10.35
C ALA A 53 3.19 -12.09 9.03
N TRP A 54 1.90 -11.79 9.04
CA TRP A 54 1.07 -11.92 7.85
C TRP A 54 -0.02 -10.87 7.88
N CYS A 55 -0.28 -10.27 6.72
CA CYS A 55 -1.46 -9.41 6.57
C CYS A 55 -1.83 -9.29 5.11
N LYS A 56 -3.07 -8.93 4.87
CA LYS A 56 -3.52 -8.42 3.59
C LYS A 56 -3.94 -6.98 3.81
N ILE A 57 -3.35 -6.07 3.05
CA ILE A 57 -3.61 -4.66 3.23
C ILE A 57 -3.97 -4.02 1.89
N PRO A 58 -5.04 -3.21 1.84
CA PRO A 58 -5.35 -2.43 0.64
C PRO A 58 -4.27 -1.40 0.40
N ILE A 59 -3.85 -1.28 -0.85
CA ILE A 59 -2.91 -0.27 -1.31
C ILE A 59 -3.67 0.70 -2.19
N GLN A 60 -3.44 1.98 -2.00
CA GLN A 60 -4.00 3.01 -2.86
C GLN A 60 -2.89 3.86 -3.45
N LEU A 61 -2.90 3.98 -4.77
CA LEU A 61 -2.06 4.90 -5.52
C LEU A 61 -2.96 6.01 -6.03
N SER A 62 -2.54 7.25 -5.82
CA SER A 62 -3.30 8.40 -6.31
C SER A 62 -2.37 9.33 -7.06
N GLY A 63 -2.82 9.81 -8.22
CA GLY A 63 -2.08 10.76 -9.01
C GLY A 63 -1.61 10.18 -10.33
N ASN A 64 -1.46 11.07 -11.30
CA ASN A 64 -1.13 10.66 -12.65
C ASN A 64 0.33 10.24 -12.79
N GLN A 65 1.17 10.53 -11.80
CA GLN A 65 2.56 10.08 -11.81
C GLN A 65 2.69 8.57 -11.75
N PHE A 66 1.64 7.85 -11.34
CA PHE A 66 1.66 6.40 -11.26
C PHE A 66 1.07 5.71 -12.49
N THR A 67 0.69 6.46 -13.52
CA THR A 67 -0.02 5.88 -14.67
C THR A 67 0.78 4.76 -15.33
N GLN A 68 2.08 4.93 -15.49
CA GLN A 68 2.91 3.89 -16.10
C GLN A 68 3.12 2.71 -15.14
N THR A 69 3.34 3.02 -13.86
CA THR A 69 3.57 1.99 -12.86
C THR A 69 2.37 1.06 -12.72
N THR A 70 1.15 1.61 -12.74
CA THR A 70 -0.05 0.81 -12.54
C THR A 70 -0.26 -0.20 -13.65
N LYS A 71 0.25 0.06 -14.85
CA LYS A 71 0.14 -0.88 -15.96
C LYS A 71 0.91 -2.17 -15.69
N SER A 72 1.93 -2.11 -14.85
CA SER A 72 2.76 -3.27 -14.52
C SER A 72 2.29 -4.00 -13.27
N ILE A 73 1.29 -3.46 -12.55
CA ILE A 73 0.79 -4.08 -11.33
C ILE A 73 -0.28 -5.09 -11.70
N THR A 74 0.07 -6.37 -11.61
CA THR A 74 -0.84 -7.46 -11.88
C THR A 74 -0.74 -8.49 -10.77
N VAL A 75 -1.76 -9.33 -10.64
CA VAL A 75 -1.78 -10.38 -9.61
C VAL A 75 -0.54 -11.23 -9.71
N GLY A 76 0.11 -11.48 -8.58
CA GLY A 76 1.33 -12.27 -8.51
C GLY A 76 2.61 -11.46 -8.50
N LYS A 77 2.56 -10.16 -8.82
CA LYS A 77 3.76 -9.32 -8.80
C LYS A 77 4.19 -9.01 -7.39
N LYS A 78 5.50 -9.02 -7.18
CA LYS A 78 6.09 -8.68 -5.89
C LYS A 78 6.52 -7.22 -5.89
N LEU A 79 6.10 -6.50 -4.87
CA LEU A 79 6.30 -5.06 -4.79
C LEU A 79 6.89 -4.67 -3.45
N LEU A 80 7.69 -3.60 -3.47
CA LEU A 80 7.97 -2.80 -2.28
C LEU A 80 7.08 -1.56 -2.35
N VAL A 81 6.30 -1.33 -1.32
CA VAL A 81 5.41 -0.18 -1.22
C VAL A 81 5.85 0.67 -0.04
N VAL A 82 6.04 1.95 -0.28
CA VAL A 82 6.39 2.91 0.77
C VAL A 82 5.32 4.00 0.79
N GLY A 83 4.82 4.31 1.98
CA GLY A 83 3.81 5.34 2.11
C GLY A 83 3.34 5.50 3.54
N PHE A 84 2.08 5.92 3.71
CA PHE A 84 1.48 6.12 5.01
C PHE A 84 0.17 5.37 5.12
N ILE A 85 -0.24 5.08 6.34
CA ILE A 85 -1.54 4.42 6.56
C ILE A 85 -2.57 5.43 7.02
N ASN A 86 -3.80 5.18 6.59
CA ASN A 86 -4.96 5.94 7.01
C ASN A 86 -6.15 4.99 7.10
N ALA A 87 -7.10 5.31 7.95
CA ALA A 87 -8.29 4.50 8.11
C ALA A 87 -9.37 4.97 7.16
N HIS A 88 -10.02 4.05 6.50
CA HIS A 88 -11.15 4.32 5.61
C HIS A 88 -12.35 3.57 6.12
N LYS A 89 -13.50 4.22 6.08
CA LYS A 89 -14.76 3.60 6.49
C LYS A 89 -15.43 2.98 5.28
N ALA A 90 -15.67 1.67 5.34
CA ALA A 90 -16.35 0.97 4.27
C ALA A 90 -17.85 1.22 4.36
N GLN A 91 -18.58 0.85 3.28
CA GLN A 91 -20.04 1.03 3.22
C GLN A 91 -20.76 0.29 4.34
N ASN A 92 -20.20 -0.83 4.79
CA ASN A 92 -20.79 -1.61 5.88
C ASN A 92 -20.48 -1.02 7.27
N GLY A 93 -19.83 0.14 7.33
CA GLY A 93 -19.50 0.81 8.58
C GLY A 93 -18.20 0.34 9.22
N LEU A 94 -17.56 -0.70 8.71
CA LEU A 94 -16.30 -1.17 9.26
C LEU A 94 -15.15 -0.28 8.83
N VAL A 95 -14.19 -0.10 9.73
CA VAL A 95 -13.00 0.71 9.48
C VAL A 95 -11.89 -0.21 8.99
N GLN A 96 -11.22 0.21 7.93
CA GLN A 96 -10.14 -0.56 7.33
C GLN A 96 -8.93 0.33 7.14
N LEU A 97 -7.74 -0.20 7.49
CA LEU A 97 -6.50 0.52 7.22
C LEU A 97 -6.14 0.37 5.76
N VAL A 98 -5.69 1.47 5.17
CA VAL A 98 -5.25 1.53 3.78
C VAL A 98 -3.85 2.13 3.76
N LEU A 99 -2.95 1.51 3.03
CA LEU A 99 -1.61 2.05 2.81
C LEU A 99 -1.65 2.90 1.54
N HIS A 100 -1.47 4.21 1.74
CA HIS A 100 -1.40 5.16 0.63
C HIS A 100 0.03 5.20 0.13
N ALA A 101 0.25 4.72 -1.07
CA ALA A 101 1.59 4.58 -1.61
C ALA A 101 2.12 5.92 -2.10
N GLU A 102 3.32 6.26 -1.67
CA GLU A 102 4.09 7.38 -2.19
C GLU A 102 5.13 6.90 -3.19
N ASN A 103 5.54 5.64 -3.05
CA ASN A 103 6.52 5.05 -3.94
C ASN A 103 6.26 3.55 -4.05
N ILE A 104 6.43 3.02 -5.25
CA ILE A 104 6.30 1.58 -5.52
C ILE A 104 7.50 1.13 -6.35
N GLU A 105 8.06 0.00 -5.97
CA GLU A 105 9.16 -0.63 -6.70
C GLU A 105 8.80 -2.07 -7.00
N LEU A 106 8.90 -2.45 -8.27
CA LEU A 106 8.72 -3.84 -8.70
C LEU A 106 9.98 -4.61 -8.36
N LEU A 107 9.83 -5.79 -7.72
CA LEU A 107 10.97 -6.55 -7.20
C LEU A 107 11.34 -7.77 -8.04
N ASP A 108 10.61 -8.05 -9.11
CA ASP A 108 10.96 -9.20 -9.96
C ASP A 108 10.82 -8.93 -11.46
#